data_52d437c08dc7d196d76e889df986373c
#
_entry.id   52d437c08dc7d196d76e889df986373c
#
_cell.length_a   1.000
_cell.length_b   1.000
_cell.length_c   1.000
_cell.angle_alpha   90.00
_cell.angle_beta   90.00
_cell.angle_gamma   90.00
#
_symmetry.space_group_name_H-M   'P 1'
#
loop_
_entity.id
_entity.type
_entity.pdbx_description
1 polymer ?
#
loop_
_entity_poly.entity_id
_entity_poly.type
_entity_poly.pdbx_seq_one_letter_code
_entity_poly.pdbx_strand_id
1 'polypeptide(L)'
;EILFSAYVTKLACIAKHVIIETDPRLVPLFSRSFKNLEVHPYSRRVSGTQPVYNYHWLKKCKIYPDLFVDLASLPYFLKETHQKLLSTTPHLKGDINVTRAWEGRLKKMSGGKPILGLFWRSGLYTGARKHFYPTIHHWGPILTIKDVAFLSLQFDDDSHDILLARQLFGAEILKPAGINLREDLDQTASLCMALAGVIAPSTTTAHLS
;
A
#
# COMPACT_ATOMS: atom_id res chain seq x y z
N GLU A 1 1.58 2.66 -8.84
CA GLU A 1 3.03 2.72 -8.60
C GLU A 1 3.52 1.49 -7.83
N ILE A 2 2.99 1.20 -6.65
CA ILE A 2 3.45 0.13 -5.76
C ILE A 2 3.49 -1.23 -6.47
N LEU A 3 2.42 -1.62 -7.15
CA LEU A 3 2.31 -2.89 -7.87
C LEU A 3 3.47 -3.15 -8.84
N PHE A 4 3.92 -2.11 -9.53
CA PHE A 4 4.97 -2.23 -10.55
C PHE A 4 6.37 -1.88 -10.04
N SER A 5 6.50 -1.45 -8.78
CA SER A 5 7.79 -1.03 -8.22
C SER A 5 8.80 -2.18 -8.11
N ALA A 6 8.35 -3.44 -8.08
CA ALA A 6 9.22 -4.61 -8.13
C ALA A 6 10.15 -4.65 -9.37
N TYR A 7 9.68 -4.08 -10.49
CA TYR A 7 10.49 -4.05 -11.72
C TYR A 7 11.63 -3.05 -11.69
N VAL A 8 11.60 -2.10 -10.77
CA VAL A 8 12.67 -1.10 -10.61
C VAL A 8 14.01 -1.77 -10.26
N THR A 9 13.98 -2.83 -9.46
CA THR A 9 15.20 -3.58 -9.12
C THR A 9 15.87 -4.21 -10.35
N LYS A 10 15.05 -4.69 -11.30
CA LYS A 10 15.55 -5.26 -12.56
C LYS A 10 16.07 -4.18 -13.50
N LEU A 11 15.38 -3.04 -13.56
CA LEU A 11 15.85 -1.89 -14.33
C LEU A 11 17.21 -1.43 -13.80
N ALA A 12 17.42 -1.41 -12.50
CA ALA A 12 18.69 -1.04 -11.86
C ALA A 12 19.85 -1.99 -12.20
N CYS A 13 19.58 -3.21 -12.65
CA CYS A 13 20.63 -4.14 -13.10
C CYS A 13 21.13 -3.85 -14.52
N ILE A 14 20.35 -3.13 -15.34
CA ILE A 14 20.67 -2.90 -16.76
C ILE A 14 20.94 -1.43 -17.09
N ALA A 15 20.47 -0.51 -16.26
CA ALA A 15 20.69 0.92 -16.42
C ALA A 15 21.81 1.41 -15.48
N LYS A 16 22.66 2.29 -15.97
CA LYS A 16 23.80 2.84 -15.21
C LYS A 16 23.32 3.69 -14.03
N HIS A 17 22.26 4.45 -14.22
CA HIS A 17 21.67 5.32 -13.21
C HIS A 17 20.13 5.27 -13.37
N VAL A 18 19.44 5.05 -12.28
CA VAL A 18 17.98 4.99 -12.25
C VAL A 18 17.46 5.98 -11.22
N ILE A 19 16.50 6.78 -11.65
CA ILE A 19 15.80 7.74 -10.81
C ILE A 19 14.33 7.35 -10.81
N ILE A 20 13.74 7.32 -9.64
CA ILE A 20 12.30 7.04 -9.45
C ILE A 20 11.60 8.36 -9.13
N GLU A 21 10.62 8.72 -9.93
CA GLU A 21 9.66 9.76 -9.58
C GLU A 21 8.36 9.10 -9.11
N THR A 22 7.89 9.46 -7.92
CA THR A 22 6.77 8.77 -7.26
C THR A 22 5.87 9.73 -6.47
N ASP A 23 4.73 9.23 -6.03
CA ASP A 23 3.85 9.96 -5.10
C ASP A 23 4.65 10.40 -3.85
N PRO A 24 4.55 11.67 -3.43
CA PRO A 24 5.26 12.17 -2.25
C PRO A 24 5.11 11.30 -1.00
N ARG A 25 3.96 10.63 -0.82
CA ARG A 25 3.69 9.71 0.30
C ARG A 25 4.50 8.41 0.23
N LEU A 26 4.98 8.03 -0.95
CA LEU A 26 5.78 6.82 -1.16
C LEU A 26 7.28 7.07 -1.09
N VAL A 27 7.72 8.32 -1.11
CA VAL A 27 9.15 8.67 -1.11
C VAL A 27 9.91 8.02 0.07
N PRO A 28 9.44 8.10 1.33
CA PRO A 28 10.16 7.48 2.45
C PRO A 28 10.29 5.95 2.29
N LEU A 29 9.19 5.29 1.91
CA LEU A 29 9.13 3.84 1.70
C LEU A 29 10.06 3.40 0.55
N PHE A 30 10.01 4.09 -0.59
CA PHE A 30 10.81 3.76 -1.77
C PHE A 30 12.30 4.06 -1.53
N SER A 31 12.64 5.17 -0.91
CA SER A 31 14.03 5.49 -0.56
C SER A 31 14.66 4.44 0.36
N ARG A 32 13.89 3.89 1.29
CA ARG A 32 14.34 2.81 2.17
C ARG A 32 14.44 1.49 1.43
N SER A 33 13.50 1.21 0.53
CA SER A 33 13.42 -0.06 -0.20
C SER A 33 14.47 -0.16 -1.30
N PHE A 34 14.77 0.94 -1.98
CA PHE A 34 15.66 1.03 -3.14
C PHE A 34 16.91 1.87 -2.80
N LYS A 35 17.70 1.43 -1.83
CA LYS A 35 18.81 2.20 -1.23
C LYS A 35 19.83 2.79 -2.20
N ASN A 36 20.00 2.18 -3.37
CA ASN A 36 21.01 2.59 -4.35
C ASN A 36 20.42 3.43 -5.49
N LEU A 37 19.17 3.86 -5.36
CA LEU A 37 18.46 4.64 -6.37
C LEU A 37 18.06 6.00 -5.81
N GLU A 38 18.01 6.99 -6.68
CA GLU A 38 17.43 8.28 -6.33
C GLU A 38 15.92 8.21 -6.41
N VAL A 39 15.23 8.73 -5.38
CA VAL A 39 13.77 8.79 -5.32
C VAL A 39 13.34 10.24 -5.12
N HIS A 40 12.51 10.73 -6.03
CA HIS A 40 11.99 12.09 -6.02
C HIS A 40 10.47 12.11 -6.01
N PRO A 41 9.84 13.05 -5.29
CA PRO A 41 8.41 13.24 -5.38
C PRO A 41 8.04 13.90 -6.71
N TYR A 42 6.99 13.43 -7.35
CA TYR A 42 6.40 14.22 -8.43
C TYR A 42 5.74 15.49 -7.89
N SER A 43 5.74 16.53 -8.69
CA SER A 43 4.93 17.73 -8.44
C SER A 43 3.77 17.75 -9.43
N ARG A 44 2.56 17.72 -8.89
CA ARG A 44 1.32 17.69 -9.66
C ARG A 44 0.35 18.76 -9.16
N ARG A 45 -0.27 19.47 -10.07
CA ARG A 45 -1.43 20.32 -9.79
C ARG A 45 -2.62 19.86 -10.64
N VAL A 46 -3.82 20.15 -10.20
CA VAL A 46 -5.03 19.94 -10.99
C VAL A 46 -5.35 21.25 -11.71
N SER A 47 -5.47 21.19 -13.03
CA SER A 47 -5.91 22.30 -13.88
C SER A 47 -7.16 21.85 -14.62
N GLY A 48 -8.33 22.38 -14.22
CA GLY A 48 -9.62 21.84 -14.66
C GLY A 48 -9.81 20.40 -14.16
N THR A 49 -10.05 19.46 -15.09
CA THR A 49 -10.22 18.03 -14.78
C THR A 49 -8.94 17.21 -14.98
N GLN A 50 -7.87 17.83 -15.46
CA GLN A 50 -6.64 17.13 -15.84
C GLN A 50 -5.51 17.40 -14.85
N PRO A 51 -4.75 16.35 -14.46
CA PRO A 51 -3.51 16.54 -13.71
C PRO A 51 -2.43 17.10 -14.62
N VAL A 52 -1.74 18.13 -14.15
CA VAL A 52 -0.56 18.71 -14.81
C VAL A 52 0.65 18.42 -13.95
N TYR A 53 1.59 17.67 -14.50
CA TYR A 53 2.86 17.33 -13.85
C TYR A 53 3.93 18.39 -14.17
N ASN A 54 4.82 18.59 -13.22
CA ASN A 54 5.87 19.56 -13.29
C ASN A 54 7.20 18.89 -12.96
N TYR A 55 8.15 19.06 -13.82
CA TYR A 55 9.49 18.46 -13.75
C TYR A 55 10.58 19.50 -13.41
N HIS A 56 10.24 20.59 -12.73
CA HIS A 56 11.21 21.64 -12.37
C HIS A 56 12.33 21.11 -11.44
N TRP A 57 12.07 20.04 -10.71
CA TRP A 57 13.06 19.39 -9.88
C TRP A 57 14.27 18.86 -10.70
N LEU A 58 14.06 18.36 -11.91
CA LEU A 58 15.13 17.94 -12.81
C LEU A 58 16.13 19.07 -13.05
N LYS A 59 15.64 20.26 -13.39
CA LYS A 59 16.48 21.45 -13.58
C LYS A 59 17.20 21.85 -12.28
N LYS A 60 16.49 21.84 -11.15
CA LYS A 60 17.03 22.18 -9.84
C LYS A 60 18.18 21.25 -9.44
N CYS A 61 18.04 19.96 -9.70
CA CYS A 61 19.04 18.95 -9.41
C CYS A 61 20.08 18.79 -10.54
N LYS A 62 19.96 19.54 -11.64
CA LYS A 62 20.81 19.43 -12.84
C LYS A 62 20.84 18.00 -13.42
N ILE A 63 19.70 17.34 -13.41
CA ILE A 63 19.52 15.97 -13.90
C ILE A 63 18.94 16.04 -15.32
N TYR A 64 19.56 15.31 -16.23
CA TYR A 64 19.18 15.24 -17.65
C TYR A 64 19.05 13.74 -18.01
N PRO A 65 17.86 13.12 -17.82
CA PRO A 65 17.68 11.72 -18.14
C PRO A 65 17.73 11.48 -19.65
N ASP A 66 18.41 10.42 -20.06
CA ASP A 66 18.46 9.99 -21.47
C ASP A 66 17.14 9.35 -21.91
N LEU A 67 16.46 8.69 -20.98
CA LEU A 67 15.21 7.97 -21.22
C LEU A 67 14.23 8.19 -20.06
N PHE A 68 12.96 8.20 -20.41
CA PHE A 68 11.85 8.21 -19.47
C PHE A 68 10.91 7.04 -19.78
N VAL A 69 10.43 6.36 -18.75
CA VAL A 69 9.48 5.26 -18.88
C VAL A 69 8.49 5.28 -17.74
N ASP A 70 7.21 5.10 -18.03
CA ASP A 70 6.21 4.89 -17.01
C ASP A 70 6.41 3.55 -16.30
N LEU A 71 6.26 3.56 -14.98
CA LEU A 71 6.45 2.38 -14.15
C LEU A 71 5.58 1.19 -14.59
N ALA A 72 4.34 1.46 -15.02
CA ALA A 72 3.42 0.46 -15.53
C ALA A 72 3.83 -0.13 -16.89
N SER A 73 4.72 0.53 -17.63
CA SER A 73 5.25 0.06 -18.91
C SER A 73 6.51 -0.79 -18.77
N LEU A 74 7.15 -0.81 -17.59
CA LEU A 74 8.37 -1.59 -17.34
C LEU A 74 8.23 -3.08 -17.69
N PRO A 75 7.13 -3.79 -17.34
CA PRO A 75 6.98 -5.20 -17.70
C PRO A 75 7.12 -5.46 -19.19
N TYR A 76 6.56 -4.58 -20.02
CA TYR A 76 6.65 -4.68 -21.48
C TYR A 76 8.08 -4.53 -21.96
N PHE A 77 8.79 -3.50 -21.53
CA PHE A 77 10.18 -3.25 -21.94
C PHE A 77 11.16 -4.30 -21.40
N LEU A 78 10.91 -4.82 -20.21
CA LEU A 78 11.72 -5.87 -19.60
C LEU A 78 11.34 -7.29 -20.07
N LYS A 79 10.36 -7.40 -20.97
CA LYS A 79 9.84 -8.69 -21.50
C LYS A 79 9.44 -9.67 -20.39
N GLU A 80 8.82 -9.15 -19.33
CA GLU A 80 8.41 -9.94 -18.18
C GLU A 80 7.00 -10.51 -18.36
N THR A 81 6.81 -11.74 -17.90
CA THR A 81 5.50 -12.41 -17.90
C THR A 81 4.76 -12.19 -16.58
N HIS A 82 3.43 -12.28 -16.59
CA HIS A 82 2.60 -12.19 -15.37
C HIS A 82 3.00 -13.22 -14.29
N GLN A 83 3.42 -14.42 -14.70
CA GLN A 83 3.86 -15.46 -13.76
C GLN A 83 5.07 -15.02 -12.93
N LYS A 84 5.99 -14.24 -13.51
CA LYS A 84 7.14 -13.69 -12.79
C LYS A 84 6.76 -12.57 -11.81
N LEU A 85 5.68 -11.84 -12.07
CA LEU A 85 5.17 -10.84 -11.13
C LEU A 85 4.65 -11.51 -9.85
N LEU A 86 3.94 -12.63 -9.99
CA LEU A 86 3.39 -13.40 -8.86
C LEU A 86 4.45 -14.08 -8.00
N SER A 87 5.65 -14.27 -8.53
CA SER A 87 6.79 -14.88 -7.81
C SER A 87 7.77 -13.87 -7.23
N THR A 88 7.44 -12.58 -7.22
CA THR A 88 8.34 -11.57 -6.65
C THR A 88 8.43 -11.71 -5.13
N THR A 89 9.66 -11.80 -4.63
CA THR A 89 9.93 -11.66 -3.20
C THR A 89 9.54 -10.25 -2.72
N PRO A 90 9.13 -10.10 -1.46
CA PRO A 90 8.86 -8.79 -0.89
C PRO A 90 10.03 -7.84 -1.14
N HIS A 91 9.77 -6.73 -1.81
CA HIS A 91 10.81 -5.76 -2.20
C HIS A 91 10.66 -4.41 -1.48
N LEU A 92 9.49 -4.14 -0.95
CA LEU A 92 9.25 -2.96 -0.12
C LEU A 92 9.62 -3.24 1.33
N LYS A 93 10.21 -2.26 1.98
CA LYS A 93 10.72 -2.37 3.35
C LYS A 93 10.12 -1.27 4.21
N GLY A 94 9.18 -1.60 5.08
CA GLY A 94 8.72 -0.70 6.13
C GLY A 94 9.85 -0.35 7.10
N ASP A 95 9.62 0.65 7.95
CA ASP A 95 10.58 1.00 8.99
C ASP A 95 10.54 -0.03 10.11
N ILE A 96 11.68 -0.67 10.39
CA ILE A 96 11.77 -1.75 11.38
C ILE A 96 11.45 -1.28 12.80
N ASN A 97 11.78 -0.04 13.15
CA ASN A 97 11.49 0.49 14.48
C ASN A 97 9.99 0.77 14.64
N VAL A 98 9.37 1.33 13.60
CA VAL A 98 7.91 1.54 13.53
C VAL A 98 7.18 0.21 13.54
N THR A 99 7.65 -0.80 12.79
CA THR A 99 7.10 -2.15 12.78
C THR A 99 7.12 -2.77 14.18
N ARG A 100 8.26 -2.74 14.88
CA ARG A 100 8.37 -3.25 16.25
C ARG A 100 7.47 -2.52 17.25
N ALA A 101 7.32 -1.21 17.08
CA ALA A 101 6.39 -0.45 17.91
C ALA A 101 4.94 -0.90 17.68
N TRP A 102 4.57 -1.16 16.42
CA TRP A 102 3.27 -1.72 16.08
C TRP A 102 3.09 -3.14 16.64
N GLU A 103 4.06 -4.03 16.50
CA GLU A 103 4.01 -5.38 17.08
C GLU A 103 3.67 -5.34 18.58
N GLY A 104 4.35 -4.47 19.33
CA GLY A 104 4.09 -4.28 20.75
C GLY A 104 2.68 -3.77 21.08
N ARG A 105 2.17 -2.82 20.27
CA ARG A 105 0.81 -2.28 20.41
C ARG A 105 -0.24 -3.33 20.05
N LEU A 106 -0.07 -3.98 18.91
CA LEU A 106 -0.98 -4.99 18.38
C LEU A 106 -1.11 -6.18 19.33
N LYS A 107 0.00 -6.65 19.90
CA LYS A 107 0.01 -7.72 20.90
C LYS A 107 -0.86 -7.38 22.13
N LYS A 108 -0.78 -6.13 22.59
CA LYS A 108 -1.63 -5.64 23.71
C LYS A 108 -3.09 -5.57 23.29
N MET A 109 -3.39 -5.09 22.10
CA MET A 109 -4.76 -4.93 21.61
C MET A 109 -5.47 -6.26 21.39
N SER A 110 -4.76 -7.29 20.93
CA SER A 110 -5.32 -8.60 20.58
C SER A 110 -5.28 -9.62 21.73
N GLY A 111 -4.70 -9.26 22.89
CA GLY A 111 -4.43 -10.24 23.95
C GLY A 111 -3.44 -11.33 23.52
N GLY A 112 -2.55 -11.02 22.56
CA GLY A 112 -1.54 -11.95 22.04
C GLY A 112 -2.00 -12.81 20.86
N LYS A 113 -3.24 -12.69 20.41
CA LYS A 113 -3.72 -13.38 19.19
C LYS A 113 -3.06 -12.79 17.93
N PRO A 114 -2.80 -13.62 16.88
CA PRO A 114 -2.42 -13.11 15.58
C PRO A 114 -3.50 -12.18 15.04
N ILE A 115 -3.08 -11.10 14.35
CA ILE A 115 -4.02 -10.10 13.82
C ILE A 115 -4.02 -10.15 12.30
N LEU A 116 -5.22 -10.25 11.73
CA LEU A 116 -5.45 -10.08 10.30
C LEU A 116 -5.95 -8.65 10.04
N GLY A 117 -5.23 -7.95 9.16
CA GLY A 117 -5.66 -6.66 8.65
C GLY A 117 -6.75 -6.83 7.59
N LEU A 118 -7.82 -6.07 7.71
CA LEU A 118 -8.96 -6.12 6.79
C LEU A 118 -9.14 -4.80 6.07
N PHE A 119 -9.25 -4.85 4.76
CA PHE A 119 -9.59 -3.72 3.92
C PHE A 119 -10.62 -4.17 2.90
N TRP A 120 -11.86 -3.70 2.98
CA TRP A 120 -12.97 -4.27 2.20
C TRP A 120 -13.51 -3.39 1.10
N ARG A 121 -13.17 -2.09 1.07
CA ARG A 121 -13.57 -1.19 -0.01
C ARG A 121 -12.55 -0.09 -0.28
N SER A 122 -12.52 0.41 -1.50
CA SER A 122 -11.73 1.59 -1.87
C SER A 122 -12.43 2.88 -1.43
N GLY A 123 -11.66 3.92 -1.13
CA GLY A 123 -12.19 5.26 -0.85
C GLY A 123 -12.93 5.90 -2.04
N LEU A 124 -12.72 5.39 -3.26
CA LEU A 124 -13.53 5.76 -4.43
C LEU A 124 -14.75 4.82 -4.56
N TYR A 125 -15.57 4.79 -3.54
CA TYR A 125 -16.76 3.95 -3.46
C TYR A 125 -17.99 4.61 -4.09
N THR A 126 -17.89 4.99 -5.38
CA THR A 126 -18.93 5.71 -6.12
C THR A 126 -19.27 5.05 -7.46
N GLY A 127 -20.49 5.26 -7.93
CA GLY A 127 -20.96 4.77 -9.23
C GLY A 127 -20.82 3.25 -9.38
N ALA A 128 -20.38 2.79 -10.54
CA ALA A 128 -20.20 1.37 -10.83
C ALA A 128 -19.12 0.69 -9.97
N ARG A 129 -18.18 1.44 -9.40
CA ARG A 129 -17.08 0.86 -8.61
C ARG A 129 -17.53 0.15 -7.34
N LYS A 130 -18.66 0.58 -6.74
CA LYS A 130 -19.21 -0.07 -5.54
C LYS A 130 -19.52 -1.57 -5.76
N HIS A 131 -19.81 -1.97 -6.99
CA HIS A 131 -20.13 -3.37 -7.32
C HIS A 131 -18.91 -4.29 -7.36
N PHE A 132 -17.69 -3.73 -7.36
CA PHE A 132 -16.46 -4.51 -7.34
C PHE A 132 -15.97 -4.83 -5.92
N TYR A 133 -16.64 -4.30 -4.89
CA TYR A 133 -16.25 -4.52 -3.50
C TYR A 133 -17.33 -5.28 -2.75
N PRO A 134 -16.98 -6.34 -2.03
CA PRO A 134 -17.93 -7.07 -1.19
C PRO A 134 -18.37 -6.19 -0.03
N THR A 135 -19.66 -6.20 0.29
CA THR A 135 -20.17 -5.58 1.52
C THR A 135 -19.78 -6.44 2.72
N ILE A 136 -19.85 -5.89 3.93
CA ILE A 136 -19.48 -6.58 5.17
C ILE A 136 -20.25 -7.91 5.36
N HIS A 137 -21.44 -8.04 4.79
CA HIS A 137 -22.25 -9.27 4.82
C HIS A 137 -21.53 -10.47 4.19
N HIS A 138 -20.68 -10.26 3.20
CA HIS A 138 -19.94 -11.31 2.51
C HIS A 138 -18.66 -11.74 3.27
N TRP A 139 -18.29 -11.03 4.33
CA TRP A 139 -17.08 -11.30 5.11
C TRP A 139 -17.30 -12.32 6.24
N GLY A 140 -18.52 -12.84 6.39
CA GLY A 140 -18.84 -13.84 7.43
C GLY A 140 -17.84 -15.00 7.53
N PRO A 141 -17.48 -15.68 6.42
CA PRO A 141 -16.50 -16.77 6.46
C PRO A 141 -15.14 -16.39 7.06
N ILE A 142 -14.72 -15.12 6.91
CA ILE A 142 -13.47 -14.60 7.49
C ILE A 142 -13.70 -14.17 8.92
N LEU A 143 -14.76 -13.40 9.18
CA LEU A 143 -15.02 -12.80 10.49
C LEU A 143 -15.41 -13.82 11.57
N THR A 144 -15.77 -15.03 11.18
CA THR A 144 -16.07 -16.14 12.11
C THR A 144 -14.86 -17.02 12.44
N ILE A 145 -13.68 -16.76 11.86
CA ILE A 145 -12.45 -17.50 12.17
C ILE A 145 -12.10 -17.26 13.65
N LYS A 146 -11.88 -18.35 14.38
CA LYS A 146 -11.50 -18.32 15.80
C LYS A 146 -9.98 -18.15 15.95
N ASP A 147 -9.59 -17.68 17.14
CA ASP A 147 -8.18 -17.54 17.56
C ASP A 147 -7.35 -16.54 16.75
N VAL A 148 -8.01 -15.66 15.99
CA VAL A 148 -7.43 -14.48 15.35
C VAL A 148 -8.17 -13.23 15.83
N ALA A 149 -7.49 -12.09 15.78
CA ALA A 149 -8.09 -10.78 15.94
C ALA A 149 -8.13 -10.08 14.59
N PHE A 150 -9.03 -9.13 14.41
CA PHE A 150 -9.18 -8.37 13.18
C PHE A 150 -8.85 -6.90 13.41
N LEU A 151 -8.15 -6.29 12.48
CA LEU A 151 -7.82 -4.86 12.49
C LEU A 151 -8.33 -4.21 11.21
N SER A 152 -9.12 -3.15 11.33
CA SER A 152 -9.52 -2.35 10.18
C SER A 152 -8.33 -1.56 9.64
N LEU A 153 -8.08 -1.70 8.35
CA LEU A 153 -7.15 -0.87 7.58
C LEU A 153 -7.89 0.14 6.69
N GLN A 154 -9.23 0.30 6.89
CA GLN A 154 -10.01 1.32 6.21
C GLN A 154 -9.57 2.72 6.66
N PHE A 155 -9.41 3.62 5.69
CA PHE A 155 -9.04 5.01 5.95
C PHE A 155 -10.22 5.99 5.94
N ASP A 156 -11.39 5.54 5.47
CA ASP A 156 -12.66 6.26 5.53
C ASP A 156 -13.47 5.84 6.77
N ASP A 157 -14.66 6.42 6.95
CA ASP A 157 -15.54 6.03 8.06
C ASP A 157 -16.10 4.62 7.85
N ASP A 158 -15.66 3.71 8.68
CA ASP A 158 -16.01 2.29 8.70
C ASP A 158 -16.88 1.90 9.91
N SER A 159 -17.33 2.86 10.70
CA SER A 159 -18.03 2.62 11.97
C SER A 159 -19.30 1.80 11.79
N HIS A 160 -20.05 2.05 10.72
CA HIS A 160 -21.25 1.29 10.39
C HIS A 160 -20.95 -0.18 10.05
N ASP A 161 -19.91 -0.42 9.24
CA ASP A 161 -19.52 -1.77 8.85
C ASP A 161 -19.00 -2.56 10.05
N ILE A 162 -18.24 -1.93 10.93
CA ILE A 162 -17.75 -2.55 12.19
C ILE A 162 -18.93 -2.93 13.09
N LEU A 163 -19.93 -2.06 13.22
CA LEU A 163 -21.13 -2.37 13.99
C LEU A 163 -21.89 -3.56 13.37
N LEU A 164 -22.07 -3.59 12.06
CA LEU A 164 -22.70 -4.70 11.36
C LEU A 164 -21.89 -6.01 11.53
N ALA A 165 -20.58 -5.98 11.46
CA ALA A 165 -19.74 -7.14 11.69
C ALA A 165 -19.97 -7.75 13.07
N ARG A 166 -20.08 -6.88 14.09
CA ARG A 166 -20.38 -7.30 15.46
C ARG A 166 -21.79 -7.89 15.60
N GLN A 167 -22.80 -7.25 14.99
CA GLN A 167 -24.19 -7.71 15.05
C GLN A 167 -24.40 -9.04 14.32
N LEU A 168 -23.83 -9.19 13.12
CA LEU A 168 -24.07 -10.35 12.25
C LEU A 168 -23.21 -11.56 12.62
N PHE A 169 -21.98 -11.33 13.05
CA PHE A 169 -20.97 -12.38 13.21
C PHE A 169 -20.34 -12.46 14.60
N GLY A 170 -20.70 -11.54 15.52
CA GLY A 170 -20.05 -11.43 16.83
C GLY A 170 -18.58 -11.01 16.76
N ALA A 171 -18.13 -10.50 15.60
CA ALA A 171 -16.74 -10.16 15.36
C ALA A 171 -16.40 -8.78 15.92
N GLU A 172 -15.32 -8.68 16.68
CA GLU A 172 -14.71 -7.42 17.06
C GLU A 172 -13.61 -7.05 16.08
N ILE A 173 -13.76 -5.89 15.44
CA ILE A 173 -12.75 -5.34 14.53
C ILE A 173 -12.08 -4.16 15.23
N LEU A 174 -10.79 -4.30 15.51
CA LEU A 174 -9.95 -3.28 16.14
C LEU A 174 -9.66 -2.14 15.16
N LYS A 175 -9.34 -0.95 15.69
CA LYS A 175 -8.90 0.19 14.89
C LYS A 175 -7.51 0.65 15.33
N PRO A 176 -6.57 0.88 14.37
CA PRO A 176 -5.26 1.41 14.72
C PRO A 176 -5.38 2.90 15.07
N ALA A 177 -5.01 3.28 16.29
CA ALA A 177 -5.01 4.68 16.70
C ALA A 177 -3.68 5.36 16.37
N GLY A 178 -3.73 6.66 16.02
CA GLY A 178 -2.53 7.49 15.83
C GLY A 178 -1.81 7.28 14.50
N ILE A 179 -2.51 6.80 13.46
CA ILE A 179 -2.01 6.69 12.10
C ILE A 179 -3.04 7.23 11.11
N ASN A 180 -2.58 7.92 10.09
CA ASN A 180 -3.40 8.26 8.92
C ASN A 180 -3.11 7.26 7.80
N LEU A 181 -3.93 6.21 7.70
CA LEU A 181 -3.76 5.12 6.74
C LEU A 181 -3.77 5.56 5.28
N ARG A 182 -4.34 6.73 4.99
CA ARG A 182 -4.40 7.28 3.64
C ARG A 182 -3.18 8.10 3.27
N GLU A 183 -2.74 8.96 4.19
CA GLU A 183 -1.70 9.94 3.89
C GLU A 183 -0.30 9.44 4.28
N ASP A 184 -0.19 8.58 5.29
CA ASP A 184 1.08 8.04 5.75
C ASP A 184 1.28 6.58 5.29
N LEU A 185 1.61 6.44 3.99
CA LEU A 185 1.80 5.13 3.38
C LEU A 185 3.04 4.39 3.92
N ASP A 186 4.02 5.11 4.44
CA ASP A 186 5.22 4.52 5.03
C ASP A 186 4.92 3.86 6.38
N GLN A 187 4.17 4.54 7.26
CA GLN A 187 3.69 3.92 8.48
C GLN A 187 2.68 2.80 8.21
N THR A 188 1.83 2.96 7.19
CA THR A 188 0.88 1.91 6.79
C THR A 188 1.60 0.64 6.35
N ALA A 189 2.68 0.75 5.56
CA ALA A 189 3.51 -0.38 5.18
C ALA A 189 4.15 -1.06 6.41
N SER A 190 4.66 -0.26 7.36
CA SER A 190 5.25 -0.76 8.60
C SER A 190 4.21 -1.45 9.51
N LEU A 191 2.98 -0.94 9.54
CA LEU A 191 1.85 -1.59 10.21
C LEU A 191 1.51 -2.92 9.54
N CYS A 192 1.42 -2.98 8.20
CA CYS A 192 1.14 -4.21 7.47
C CYS A 192 2.19 -5.28 7.77
N MET A 193 3.48 -4.93 7.86
CA MET A 193 4.55 -5.85 8.24
C MET A 193 4.41 -6.42 9.65
N ALA A 194 3.74 -5.72 10.56
CA ALA A 194 3.51 -6.17 11.93
C ALA A 194 2.28 -7.09 12.08
N LEU A 195 1.50 -7.27 11.02
CA LEU A 195 0.31 -8.12 11.00
C LEU A 195 0.67 -9.56 10.62
N ALA A 196 -0.17 -10.51 11.04
CA ALA A 196 -0.07 -11.90 10.59
C ALA A 196 -0.42 -12.08 9.11
N GLY A 197 -1.21 -11.16 8.55
CA GLY A 197 -1.57 -11.10 7.16
C GLY A 197 -2.58 -10.00 6.89
N VAL A 198 -2.82 -9.71 5.61
CA VAL A 198 -3.81 -8.72 5.17
C VAL A 198 -4.77 -9.38 4.18
N ILE A 199 -6.06 -9.11 4.33
CA ILE A 199 -7.11 -9.53 3.40
C ILE A 199 -7.73 -8.27 2.83
N ALA A 200 -7.57 -8.09 1.53
CA ALA A 200 -8.01 -6.88 0.83
C ALA A 200 -8.31 -7.17 -0.64
N PRO A 201 -9.27 -6.45 -1.27
CA PRO A 201 -9.33 -6.38 -2.71
C PRO A 201 -8.09 -5.68 -3.27
N SER A 202 -7.88 -5.74 -4.60
CA SER A 202 -6.74 -5.07 -5.25
C SER A 202 -6.78 -3.56 -5.03
N THR A 203 -6.07 -3.11 -4.02
CA THR A 203 -6.00 -1.71 -3.57
C THR A 203 -4.57 -1.38 -3.14
N THR A 204 -4.30 -0.11 -2.84
CA THR A 204 -3.00 0.32 -2.32
C THR A 204 -2.57 -0.49 -1.10
N THR A 205 -3.47 -0.74 -0.16
CA THR A 205 -3.19 -1.52 1.07
C THR A 205 -2.80 -2.96 0.75
N ALA A 206 -3.49 -3.60 -0.22
CA ALA A 206 -3.14 -4.95 -0.66
C ALA A 206 -1.75 -5.04 -1.30
N HIS A 207 -1.29 -3.96 -1.92
CA HIS A 207 0.03 -3.93 -2.56
C HIS A 207 1.16 -3.52 -1.61
N LEU A 208 0.82 -3.00 -0.42
CA LEU A 208 1.77 -2.66 0.64
C LEU A 208 2.05 -3.83 1.59
N SER A 209 1.15 -4.84 1.62
CA SER A 209 1.20 -5.98 2.55
C SER A 209 2.12 -7.13 2.12
#